data_7a54d54c75056568f4629d2763f0edc2
#
_entry.id   7a54d54c75056568f4629d2763f0edc2
#
_cell.length_a   1.000
_cell.length_b   1.000
_cell.length_c   1.000
_cell.angle_alpha   90.00
_cell.angle_beta   90.00
_cell.angle_gamma   90.00
#
_symmetry.space_group_name_H-M   'P 1'
#
loop_
_entity.id
_entity.type
_entity.pdbx_description
1 polymer ?
#
loop_
_entity_poly.entity_id
_entity_poly.type
_entity_poly.pdbx_seq_one_letter_code
_entity_poly.pdbx_strand_id
1 'polypeptide(L)'
;MISLLIVLSIFVAVAIGYKKKINVGLIAIAFSYIFGCFVLGMKPKEIIALWPTSLFFFIMMASFFYGIAVTNGTLGLLSEHAIYAFRNRPYLIPVMMWLSCFILSGLGPGPTTIFAFMPAIILGMSDRIKLNKLVSAVCIVGGGVAGGYTPISLCYATVKTCLANAGYTDAEAAAMLPKIAFNNILAQVLIFIVIYIICRAWKVESPVYEKKPEALSKKQTQTALVILLGLVIAVVFPLLKSLFPSVAVFGTIKSAIEPSLLF
;
A
#
# COMPACT_ATOMS: atom_id res chain seq x y z
N MET A 1 6.39 -24.73 -22.04
CA MET A 1 5.00 -25.21 -21.92
C MET A 1 4.42 -24.99 -20.52
N ILE A 2 5.06 -25.47 -19.46
CA ILE A 2 4.56 -25.33 -18.08
C ILE A 2 4.35 -23.87 -17.66
N SER A 3 5.29 -22.98 -17.95
CA SER A 3 5.16 -21.54 -17.65
C SER A 3 3.93 -20.91 -18.32
N LEU A 4 3.61 -21.31 -19.54
CA LEU A 4 2.41 -20.82 -20.24
C LEU A 4 1.13 -21.31 -19.56
N LEU A 5 1.10 -22.58 -19.13
CA LEU A 5 -0.04 -23.14 -18.38
C LEU A 5 -0.26 -22.42 -17.04
N ILE A 6 0.83 -22.07 -16.34
CA ILE A 6 0.75 -21.30 -15.10
C ILE A 6 0.17 -19.91 -15.37
N VAL A 7 0.66 -19.21 -16.39
CA VAL A 7 0.11 -17.88 -16.76
C VAL A 7 -1.36 -17.97 -17.14
N LEU A 8 -1.74 -18.97 -17.97
CA LEU A 8 -3.14 -19.21 -18.33
C LEU A 8 -4.01 -19.51 -17.11
N SER A 9 -3.51 -20.27 -16.13
CA SER A 9 -4.24 -20.57 -14.90
C SER A 9 -4.54 -19.34 -14.08
N ILE A 10 -3.62 -18.35 -14.06
CA ILE A 10 -3.84 -17.06 -13.39
C ILE A 10 -5.02 -16.31 -14.06
N PHE A 11 -5.02 -16.21 -15.40
CA PHE A 11 -6.12 -15.57 -16.13
C PHE A 11 -7.44 -16.28 -15.88
N VAL A 12 -7.45 -17.60 -15.88
CA VAL A 12 -8.65 -18.41 -15.60
C VAL A 12 -9.12 -18.17 -14.15
N ALA A 13 -8.21 -18.13 -13.18
CA ALA A 13 -8.55 -17.84 -11.78
C ALA A 13 -9.19 -16.46 -11.62
N VAL A 14 -8.64 -15.45 -12.30
CA VAL A 14 -9.19 -14.08 -12.31
C VAL A 14 -10.57 -14.07 -12.96
N ALA A 15 -10.74 -14.72 -14.11
CA ALA A 15 -12.03 -14.77 -14.82
C ALA A 15 -13.11 -15.47 -13.98
N ILE A 16 -12.80 -16.59 -13.34
CA ILE A 16 -13.73 -17.32 -12.46
C ILE A 16 -14.06 -16.46 -11.23
N GLY A 17 -13.04 -15.89 -10.58
CA GLY A 17 -13.21 -15.05 -9.40
C GLY A 17 -14.11 -13.86 -9.68
N TYR A 18 -13.89 -13.17 -10.80
CA TYR A 18 -14.73 -12.06 -11.25
C TYR A 18 -16.16 -12.48 -11.52
N LYS A 19 -16.37 -13.55 -12.31
CA LYS A 19 -17.70 -14.02 -12.69
C LYS A 19 -18.49 -14.58 -11.52
N LYS A 20 -17.84 -15.31 -10.62
CA LYS A 20 -18.50 -15.99 -9.48
C LYS A 20 -18.45 -15.17 -8.19
N LYS A 21 -17.81 -14.00 -8.19
CA LYS A 21 -17.60 -13.16 -6.99
C LYS A 21 -16.89 -13.92 -5.84
N ILE A 22 -16.00 -14.85 -6.20
CA ILE A 22 -15.19 -15.64 -5.27
C ILE A 22 -13.79 -15.00 -5.20
N ASN A 23 -13.15 -15.08 -4.05
CA ASN A 23 -11.78 -14.59 -3.89
C ASN A 23 -10.84 -15.33 -4.85
N VAL A 24 -10.20 -14.57 -5.74
CA VAL A 24 -9.25 -15.09 -6.74
C VAL A 24 -8.10 -15.86 -6.09
N GLY A 25 -7.66 -15.44 -4.91
CA GLY A 25 -6.59 -16.10 -4.15
C GLY A 25 -6.93 -17.55 -3.78
N LEU A 26 -8.16 -17.84 -3.40
CA LEU A 26 -8.59 -19.21 -3.11
C LEU A 26 -8.53 -20.11 -4.35
N ILE A 27 -8.92 -19.57 -5.50
CA ILE A 27 -8.86 -20.29 -6.78
C ILE A 27 -7.39 -20.52 -7.19
N ALA A 28 -6.53 -19.50 -6.99
CA ALA A 28 -5.10 -19.63 -7.27
C ALA A 28 -4.41 -20.67 -6.40
N ILE A 29 -4.77 -20.77 -5.10
CA ILE A 29 -4.28 -21.82 -4.19
C ILE A 29 -4.70 -23.20 -4.70
N ALA A 30 -5.97 -23.38 -5.09
CA ALA A 30 -6.46 -24.63 -5.64
C ALA A 30 -5.71 -25.02 -6.92
N PHE A 31 -5.48 -24.08 -7.83
CA PHE A 31 -4.68 -24.33 -9.03
C PHE A 31 -3.23 -24.65 -8.72
N SER A 32 -2.61 -23.94 -7.78
CA SER A 32 -1.23 -24.24 -7.35
C SER A 32 -1.10 -25.65 -6.83
N TYR A 33 -2.10 -26.14 -6.06
CA TYR A 33 -2.14 -27.50 -5.57
C TYR A 33 -2.30 -28.52 -6.71
N ILE A 34 -3.23 -28.27 -7.63
CA ILE A 34 -3.49 -29.17 -8.78
C ILE A 34 -2.23 -29.24 -9.66
N PHE A 35 -1.66 -28.10 -10.07
CA PHE A 35 -0.47 -28.09 -10.91
C PHE A 35 0.74 -28.68 -10.20
N GLY A 36 0.94 -28.34 -8.92
CA GLY A 36 2.06 -28.86 -8.13
C GLY A 36 2.02 -30.37 -8.02
N CYS A 37 0.87 -30.96 -7.63
CA CYS A 37 0.75 -32.40 -7.46
C CYS A 37 0.69 -33.16 -8.77
N PHE A 38 -0.16 -32.73 -9.73
CA PHE A 38 -0.48 -33.57 -10.89
C PHE A 38 0.36 -33.25 -12.12
N VAL A 39 0.92 -32.05 -12.23
CA VAL A 39 1.75 -31.66 -13.39
C VAL A 39 3.25 -31.69 -13.04
N LEU A 40 3.62 -31.22 -11.85
CA LEU A 40 5.02 -31.17 -11.40
C LEU A 40 5.42 -32.38 -10.55
N GLY A 41 4.47 -33.25 -10.15
CA GLY A 41 4.74 -34.43 -9.33
C GLY A 41 5.21 -34.13 -7.90
N MET A 42 4.97 -32.91 -7.41
CA MET A 42 5.36 -32.50 -6.06
C MET A 42 4.50 -33.17 -5.01
N LYS A 43 5.10 -33.46 -3.86
CA LYS A 43 4.32 -33.94 -2.70
C LYS A 43 3.54 -32.76 -2.07
N PRO A 44 2.36 -33.00 -1.49
CA PRO A 44 1.56 -31.97 -0.82
C PRO A 44 2.34 -31.15 0.21
N LYS A 45 3.24 -31.79 0.98
CA LYS A 45 4.11 -31.11 1.94
C LYS A 45 5.08 -30.12 1.29
N GLU A 46 5.60 -30.45 0.11
CA GLU A 46 6.51 -29.56 -0.64
C GLU A 46 5.77 -28.33 -1.14
N ILE A 47 4.52 -28.48 -1.59
CA ILE A 47 3.69 -27.34 -2.02
C ILE A 47 3.36 -26.43 -0.84
N ILE A 48 3.02 -27.00 0.33
CA ILE A 48 2.76 -26.23 1.54
C ILE A 48 4.03 -25.49 1.99
N ALA A 49 5.21 -26.10 1.85
CA ALA A 49 6.48 -25.47 2.21
C ALA A 49 6.83 -24.27 1.31
N LEU A 50 6.27 -24.18 0.10
CA LEU A 50 6.41 -23.01 -0.76
C LEU A 50 5.57 -21.82 -0.31
N TRP A 51 4.69 -22.00 0.69
CA TRP A 51 3.88 -20.92 1.22
C TRP A 51 4.76 -19.84 1.87
N PRO A 52 4.65 -18.57 1.44
CA PRO A 52 5.49 -17.50 1.97
C PRO A 52 5.01 -17.09 3.37
N THR A 53 5.27 -17.93 4.37
CA THR A 53 4.76 -17.78 5.74
C THR A 53 5.13 -16.43 6.35
N SER A 54 6.38 -15.97 6.18
CA SER A 54 6.83 -14.67 6.70
C SER A 54 6.04 -13.51 6.09
N LEU A 55 5.78 -13.56 4.77
CA LEU A 55 4.98 -12.55 4.10
C LEU A 55 3.52 -12.57 4.57
N PHE A 56 2.96 -13.77 4.77
CA PHE A 56 1.60 -13.92 5.29
C PHE A 56 1.47 -13.28 6.68
N PHE A 57 2.38 -13.59 7.61
CA PHE A 57 2.37 -12.99 8.94
C PHE A 57 2.56 -11.48 8.90
N PHE A 58 3.45 -10.97 8.06
CA PHE A 58 3.64 -9.53 7.88
C PHE A 58 2.35 -8.84 7.42
N ILE A 59 1.69 -9.37 6.37
CA ILE A 59 0.42 -8.83 5.86
C ILE A 59 -0.67 -8.89 6.92
N MET A 60 -0.75 -10.00 7.65
CA MET A 60 -1.74 -10.19 8.70
C MET A 60 -1.56 -9.18 9.84
N MET A 61 -0.34 -9.01 10.36
CA MET A 61 -0.04 -8.07 11.44
C MET A 61 -0.28 -6.62 11.01
N ALA A 62 0.20 -6.24 9.81
CA ALA A 62 -0.08 -4.92 9.25
C ALA A 62 -1.59 -4.67 9.09
N SER A 63 -2.34 -5.66 8.62
CA SER A 63 -3.80 -5.54 8.46
C SER A 63 -4.51 -5.35 9.80
N PHE A 64 -4.09 -6.03 10.87
CA PHE A 64 -4.64 -5.82 12.21
C PHE A 64 -4.31 -4.43 12.73
N PHE A 65 -3.05 -4.02 12.65
CA PHE A 65 -2.59 -2.73 13.15
C PHE A 65 -3.30 -1.55 12.49
N TYR A 66 -3.27 -1.51 11.15
CA TYR A 66 -3.92 -0.44 10.40
C TYR A 66 -5.44 -0.61 10.33
N GLY A 67 -5.95 -1.84 10.45
CA GLY A 67 -7.39 -2.12 10.53
C GLY A 67 -8.07 -1.37 11.66
N ILE A 68 -7.43 -1.25 12.82
CA ILE A 68 -7.92 -0.46 13.95
C ILE A 68 -8.05 1.02 13.55
N ALA A 69 -7.06 1.56 12.87
CA ALA A 69 -7.06 2.96 12.44
C ALA A 69 -8.08 3.26 11.33
N VAL A 70 -8.38 2.27 10.49
CA VAL A 70 -9.45 2.35 9.48
C VAL A 70 -10.82 2.28 10.15
N THR A 71 -11.05 1.28 11.00
CA THR A 71 -12.37 1.04 11.61
C THR A 71 -12.80 2.13 12.57
N ASN A 72 -11.87 2.77 13.28
CA ASN A 72 -12.18 3.92 14.14
C ASN A 72 -12.18 5.26 13.40
N GLY A 73 -11.95 5.26 12.08
CA GLY A 73 -11.99 6.46 11.22
C GLY A 73 -10.79 7.39 11.34
N THR A 74 -9.73 7.01 12.07
CA THR A 74 -8.55 7.88 12.27
C THR A 74 -7.89 8.28 10.95
N LEU A 75 -7.62 7.30 10.05
CA LEU A 75 -6.98 7.59 8.76
C LEU A 75 -7.86 8.45 7.86
N GLY A 76 -9.17 8.21 7.88
CA GLY A 76 -10.14 9.02 7.14
C GLY A 76 -10.11 10.47 7.57
N LEU A 77 -10.22 10.71 8.87
CA LEU A 77 -10.26 12.06 9.42
C LEU A 77 -8.93 12.81 9.24
N LEU A 78 -7.78 12.13 9.34
CA LEU A 78 -6.48 12.72 9.01
C LEU A 78 -6.42 13.16 7.54
N SER A 79 -6.98 12.38 6.62
CA SER A 79 -7.07 12.74 5.19
C SER A 79 -7.95 13.96 4.97
N GLU A 80 -9.12 14.02 5.62
CA GLU A 80 -10.02 15.16 5.53
C GLU A 80 -9.35 16.45 6.03
N HIS A 81 -8.62 16.40 7.15
CA HIS A 81 -7.85 17.54 7.64
C HIS A 81 -6.77 17.99 6.66
N ALA A 82 -6.03 17.03 6.07
CA ALA A 82 -5.01 17.34 5.08
C ALA A 82 -5.60 18.06 3.85
N ILE A 83 -6.72 17.57 3.34
CA ILE A 83 -7.38 18.18 2.18
C ILE A 83 -7.99 19.54 2.54
N TYR A 84 -8.62 19.66 3.71
CA TYR A 84 -9.18 20.92 4.20
C TYR A 84 -8.15 22.04 4.33
N ALA A 85 -6.89 21.72 4.64
CA ALA A 85 -5.82 22.70 4.73
C ALA A 85 -5.60 23.47 3.41
N PHE A 86 -5.98 22.88 2.27
CA PHE A 86 -5.82 23.47 0.94
C PHE A 86 -7.12 24.04 0.35
N ARG A 87 -8.18 24.19 1.13
CA ARG A 87 -9.49 24.69 0.68
C ARG A 87 -9.43 26.06 -0.02
N ASN A 88 -8.49 26.92 0.36
CA ASN A 88 -8.31 28.24 -0.23
C ASN A 88 -7.55 28.22 -1.59
N ARG A 89 -7.08 27.03 -2.02
CA ARG A 89 -6.37 26.83 -3.28
C ARG A 89 -6.95 25.64 -4.02
N PRO A 90 -8.15 25.78 -4.62
CA PRO A 90 -8.92 24.64 -5.14
C PRO A 90 -8.15 23.84 -6.19
N TYR A 91 -7.30 24.48 -7.00
CA TYR A 91 -6.44 23.79 -7.98
C TYR A 91 -5.44 22.80 -7.35
N LEU A 92 -5.09 22.97 -6.06
CA LEU A 92 -4.21 22.04 -5.34
C LEU A 92 -4.96 20.86 -4.72
N ILE A 93 -6.28 20.89 -4.63
CA ILE A 93 -7.06 19.83 -3.97
C ILE A 93 -6.81 18.46 -4.61
N PRO A 94 -6.84 18.29 -5.95
CA PRO A 94 -6.51 17.00 -6.54
C PRO A 94 -5.08 16.53 -6.23
N VAL A 95 -4.12 17.46 -6.16
CA VAL A 95 -2.74 17.15 -5.76
C VAL A 95 -2.70 16.64 -4.32
N MET A 96 -3.43 17.31 -3.42
CA MET A 96 -3.51 16.88 -2.02
C MET A 96 -4.25 15.56 -1.83
N MET A 97 -5.28 15.29 -2.64
CA MET A 97 -5.94 13.98 -2.68
C MET A 97 -4.94 12.88 -3.06
N TRP A 98 -4.16 13.10 -4.13
CA TRP A 98 -3.11 12.17 -4.55
C TRP A 98 -2.04 11.97 -3.48
N LEU A 99 -1.52 13.08 -2.91
CA LEU A 99 -0.52 13.05 -1.85
C LEU A 99 -1.02 12.38 -0.57
N SER A 100 -2.28 12.59 -0.19
CA SER A 100 -2.86 11.90 0.96
C SER A 100 -2.88 10.39 0.77
N CYS A 101 -3.28 9.90 -0.42
CA CYS A 101 -3.22 8.47 -0.73
C CYS A 101 -1.77 7.97 -0.74
N PHE A 102 -0.84 8.74 -1.32
CA PHE A 102 0.58 8.41 -1.37
C PHE A 102 1.18 8.29 0.03
N ILE A 103 1.01 9.32 0.86
CA ILE A 103 1.56 9.35 2.21
C ILE A 103 0.96 8.22 3.06
N LEU A 104 -0.37 8.09 3.09
CA LEU A 104 -1.02 7.08 3.92
C LEU A 104 -0.67 5.65 3.48
N SER A 105 -0.57 5.39 2.17
CA SER A 105 -0.12 4.08 1.67
C SER A 105 1.34 3.83 2.01
N GLY A 106 2.16 4.87 1.91
CA GLY A 106 3.60 4.82 2.15
C GLY A 106 3.99 4.65 3.61
N LEU A 107 3.10 5.01 4.52
CA LEU A 107 3.29 4.87 5.97
C LEU A 107 3.21 3.40 6.45
N GLY A 108 2.97 2.45 5.57
CA GLY A 108 2.99 1.03 5.90
C GLY A 108 1.81 0.21 5.36
N PRO A 109 0.53 0.67 5.48
CA PRO A 109 -0.63 -0.18 5.18
C PRO A 109 -0.73 -0.63 3.72
N GLY A 110 -0.05 0.07 2.82
CA GLY A 110 -0.06 -0.24 1.40
C GLY A 110 -1.37 0.14 0.69
N PRO A 111 -1.42 -0.07 -0.64
CA PRO A 111 -2.54 0.39 -1.47
C PRO A 111 -3.85 -0.31 -1.16
N THR A 112 -3.84 -1.59 -0.79
CA THR A 112 -5.07 -2.36 -0.51
C THR A 112 -5.91 -1.74 0.61
N THR A 113 -5.25 -1.30 1.68
CA THR A 113 -5.93 -0.62 2.79
C THR A 113 -6.48 0.73 2.36
N ILE A 114 -5.70 1.50 1.58
CA ILE A 114 -6.15 2.80 1.06
C ILE A 114 -7.37 2.64 0.16
N PHE A 115 -7.41 1.62 -0.68
CA PHE A 115 -8.55 1.35 -1.57
C PHE A 115 -9.83 0.96 -0.82
N ALA A 116 -9.73 0.54 0.43
CA ALA A 116 -10.89 0.19 1.24
C ALA A 116 -11.68 1.41 1.74
N PHE A 117 -11.02 2.54 2.05
CA PHE A 117 -11.70 3.70 2.67
C PHE A 117 -11.56 5.03 1.90
N MET A 118 -10.42 5.27 1.21
CA MET A 118 -10.19 6.54 0.50
C MET A 118 -11.19 6.82 -0.63
N PRO A 119 -11.74 5.83 -1.35
CA PRO A 119 -12.76 6.09 -2.35
C PRO A 119 -13.98 6.84 -1.79
N ALA A 120 -14.45 6.47 -0.60
CA ALA A 120 -15.60 7.14 0.01
C ALA A 120 -15.32 8.63 0.29
N ILE A 121 -14.11 8.94 0.78
CA ILE A 121 -13.68 10.30 1.10
C ILE A 121 -13.46 11.11 -0.18
N ILE A 122 -12.62 10.60 -1.09
CA ILE A 122 -12.22 11.33 -2.30
C ILE A 122 -13.39 11.52 -3.26
N LEU A 123 -14.22 10.50 -3.48
CA LEU A 123 -15.38 10.64 -4.37
C LEU A 123 -16.42 11.58 -3.78
N GLY A 124 -16.70 11.48 -2.48
CA GLY A 124 -17.60 12.40 -1.80
C GLY A 124 -17.14 13.86 -1.89
N MET A 125 -15.83 14.12 -1.79
CA MET A 125 -15.27 15.45 -1.99
C MET A 125 -15.28 15.89 -3.44
N SER A 126 -14.94 14.97 -4.36
CA SER A 126 -14.90 15.25 -5.81
C SER A 126 -16.25 15.68 -6.33
N ASP A 127 -17.34 15.10 -5.84
CA ASP A 127 -18.71 15.50 -6.20
C ASP A 127 -19.01 16.94 -5.76
N ARG A 128 -18.50 17.36 -4.59
CA ARG A 128 -18.67 18.74 -4.06
C ARG A 128 -17.93 19.80 -4.86
N ILE A 129 -16.76 19.48 -5.41
CA ILE A 129 -15.91 20.41 -6.19
C ILE A 129 -16.05 20.20 -7.69
N LYS A 130 -16.98 19.37 -8.13
CA LYS A 130 -17.21 18.97 -9.52
C LYS A 130 -15.95 18.46 -10.22
N LEU A 131 -15.08 17.75 -9.50
CA LEU A 131 -13.88 17.15 -10.05
C LEU A 131 -14.24 15.96 -10.95
N ASN A 132 -13.55 15.84 -12.07
CA ASN A 132 -13.72 14.72 -12.97
C ASN A 132 -13.37 13.39 -12.24
N LYS A 133 -14.29 12.42 -12.33
CA LYS A 133 -14.14 11.11 -11.64
C LYS A 133 -12.90 10.33 -12.06
N LEU A 134 -12.41 10.53 -13.28
CA LEU A 134 -11.15 9.94 -13.73
C LEU A 134 -9.96 10.48 -12.93
N VAL A 135 -9.94 11.79 -12.66
CA VAL A 135 -8.90 12.40 -11.81
C VAL A 135 -8.97 11.83 -10.40
N SER A 136 -10.18 11.70 -9.85
CA SER A 136 -10.39 11.10 -8.53
C SER A 136 -9.88 9.65 -8.46
N ALA A 137 -10.18 8.85 -9.47
CA ALA A 137 -9.70 7.47 -9.57
C ALA A 137 -8.16 7.42 -9.64
N VAL A 138 -7.54 8.31 -10.43
CA VAL A 138 -6.07 8.39 -10.53
C VAL A 138 -5.44 8.90 -9.22
N CYS A 139 -6.12 9.79 -8.48
CA CYS A 139 -5.67 10.19 -7.15
C CYS A 139 -5.63 9.00 -6.19
N ILE A 140 -6.67 8.18 -6.18
CA ILE A 140 -6.77 7.02 -5.29
C ILE A 140 -5.77 5.94 -5.71
N VAL A 141 -5.86 5.49 -6.96
CA VAL A 141 -5.06 4.36 -7.44
C VAL A 141 -3.60 4.76 -7.59
N GLY A 142 -3.31 5.86 -8.27
CA GLY A 142 -1.95 6.33 -8.51
C GLY A 142 -1.23 6.69 -7.23
N GLY A 143 -1.87 7.47 -6.34
CA GLY A 143 -1.29 7.80 -5.04
C GLY A 143 -1.11 6.57 -4.16
N GLY A 144 -2.12 5.70 -4.07
CA GLY A 144 -2.07 4.47 -3.28
C GLY A 144 -0.96 3.53 -3.75
N VAL A 145 -0.86 3.28 -5.06
CA VAL A 145 0.18 2.41 -5.64
C VAL A 145 1.56 3.04 -5.48
N ALA A 146 1.73 4.33 -5.78
CA ALA A 146 3.01 5.00 -5.62
C ALA A 146 3.52 4.94 -4.16
N GLY A 147 2.65 5.23 -3.19
CA GLY A 147 2.97 5.12 -1.77
C GLY A 147 3.33 3.70 -1.35
N GLY A 148 2.68 2.70 -1.92
CA GLY A 148 2.95 1.29 -1.65
C GLY A 148 4.37 0.84 -1.97
N TYR A 149 5.12 1.61 -2.76
CA TYR A 149 6.52 1.32 -3.09
C TYR A 149 7.53 2.11 -2.24
N THR A 150 7.10 2.80 -1.20
CA THR A 150 8.04 3.37 -0.23
C THR A 150 8.69 2.26 0.62
N PRO A 151 9.93 2.45 1.11
CA PRO A 151 10.68 1.38 1.80
C PRO A 151 10.00 0.80 3.05
N ILE A 152 9.04 1.52 3.63
CA ILE A 152 8.32 1.12 4.83
C ILE A 152 7.03 0.35 4.47
N SER A 153 6.60 0.42 3.21
CA SER A 153 5.31 -0.13 2.78
C SER A 153 5.33 -1.63 2.54
N LEU A 154 4.15 -2.22 2.72
CA LEU A 154 3.87 -3.63 2.49
C LEU A 154 4.26 -4.12 1.09
N CYS A 155 3.99 -3.33 0.03
CA CYS A 155 4.33 -3.74 -1.33
C CYS A 155 5.84 -3.81 -1.54
N TYR A 156 6.62 -2.90 -0.93
CA TYR A 156 8.07 -2.95 -1.02
C TYR A 156 8.64 -4.23 -0.40
N ALA A 157 8.13 -4.62 0.78
CA ALA A 157 8.49 -5.87 1.43
C ALA A 157 8.07 -7.09 0.59
N THR A 158 6.90 -7.03 -0.04
CA THR A 158 6.41 -8.09 -0.94
C THR A 158 7.35 -8.26 -2.15
N VAL A 159 7.75 -7.17 -2.80
CA VAL A 159 8.69 -7.22 -3.94
C VAL A 159 10.04 -7.79 -3.51
N LYS A 160 10.54 -7.42 -2.32
CA LYS A 160 11.77 -8.01 -1.77
C LYS A 160 11.66 -9.53 -1.64
N THR A 161 10.56 -10.01 -1.07
CA THR A 161 10.29 -11.46 -0.94
C THR A 161 10.19 -12.15 -2.30
N CYS A 162 9.54 -11.53 -3.28
CA CYS A 162 9.45 -12.07 -4.63
C CYS A 162 10.83 -12.19 -5.31
N LEU A 163 11.72 -11.20 -5.13
CA LEU A 163 13.08 -11.25 -5.64
C LEU A 163 13.87 -12.39 -4.98
N ALA A 164 13.78 -12.56 -3.66
CA ALA A 164 14.42 -13.65 -2.95
C ALA A 164 13.92 -15.02 -3.44
N ASN A 165 12.61 -15.19 -3.62
CA ASN A 165 12.02 -16.42 -4.18
C ASN A 165 12.40 -16.67 -5.64
N ALA A 166 12.73 -15.62 -6.39
CA ALA A 166 13.26 -15.73 -7.76
C ALA A 166 14.76 -16.05 -7.83
N GLY A 167 15.41 -16.22 -6.66
CA GLY A 167 16.82 -16.62 -6.57
C GLY A 167 17.82 -15.46 -6.52
N TYR A 168 17.36 -14.22 -6.40
CA TYR A 168 18.25 -13.07 -6.21
C TYR A 168 18.81 -13.05 -4.78
N THR A 169 20.07 -12.69 -4.65
CA THR A 169 20.71 -12.47 -3.34
C THR A 169 20.18 -11.21 -2.68
N ASP A 170 20.34 -11.10 -1.35
CA ASP A 170 19.96 -9.89 -0.61
C ASP A 170 20.66 -8.63 -1.13
N ALA A 171 21.90 -8.73 -1.58
CA ALA A 171 22.66 -7.62 -2.15
C ALA A 171 22.07 -7.16 -3.50
N GLU A 172 21.72 -8.08 -4.38
CA GLU A 172 21.08 -7.80 -5.67
C GLU A 172 19.69 -7.18 -5.45
N ALA A 173 18.88 -7.76 -4.56
CA ALA A 173 17.57 -7.24 -4.21
C ALA A 173 17.68 -5.80 -3.64
N ALA A 174 18.63 -5.54 -2.74
CA ALA A 174 18.87 -4.22 -2.18
C ALA A 174 19.28 -3.18 -3.25
N ALA A 175 19.98 -3.59 -4.31
CA ALA A 175 20.34 -2.72 -5.43
C ALA A 175 19.19 -2.48 -6.41
N MET A 176 18.27 -3.44 -6.57
CA MET A 176 17.15 -3.37 -7.50
C MET A 176 15.94 -2.65 -6.93
N LEU A 177 15.61 -2.88 -5.66
CA LEU A 177 14.41 -2.36 -5.01
C LEU A 177 14.24 -0.84 -5.12
N PRO A 178 15.27 0.00 -4.86
CA PRO A 178 15.14 1.45 -5.00
C PRO A 178 14.83 1.89 -6.42
N LYS A 179 15.39 1.19 -7.42
CA LYS A 179 15.15 1.47 -8.85
C LYS A 179 13.72 1.11 -9.24
N ILE A 180 13.21 -0.04 -8.78
CA ILE A 180 11.83 -0.48 -8.99
C ILE A 180 10.87 0.52 -8.36
N ALA A 181 11.13 0.90 -7.11
CA ALA A 181 10.33 1.87 -6.38
C ALA A 181 10.31 3.23 -7.09
N PHE A 182 11.47 3.76 -7.47
CA PHE A 182 11.58 5.03 -8.18
C PHE A 182 10.82 5.03 -9.50
N ASN A 183 11.02 3.99 -10.33
CA ASN A 183 10.35 3.89 -11.61
C ASN A 183 8.84 3.79 -11.46
N ASN A 184 8.35 3.04 -10.46
CA ASN A 184 6.91 2.96 -10.19
C ASN A 184 6.35 4.31 -9.74
N ILE A 185 6.98 4.95 -8.76
CA ILE A 185 6.55 6.27 -8.24
C ILE A 185 6.54 7.28 -9.39
N LEU A 186 7.62 7.32 -10.19
CA LEU A 186 7.72 8.22 -11.35
C LEU A 186 6.58 7.97 -12.36
N ALA A 187 6.31 6.72 -12.70
CA ALA A 187 5.21 6.37 -13.61
C ALA A 187 3.85 6.85 -13.08
N GLN A 188 3.56 6.66 -11.80
CA GLN A 188 2.30 7.11 -11.19
C GLN A 188 2.18 8.63 -11.14
N VAL A 189 3.28 9.33 -10.87
CA VAL A 189 3.34 10.80 -10.93
C VAL A 189 3.09 11.30 -12.35
N LEU A 190 3.73 10.70 -13.35
CA LEU A 190 3.53 11.07 -14.76
C LEU A 190 2.08 10.84 -15.21
N ILE A 191 1.48 9.68 -14.85
CA ILE A 191 0.07 9.39 -15.13
C ILE A 191 -0.82 10.45 -14.48
N PHE A 192 -0.57 10.79 -13.21
CA PHE A 192 -1.33 11.83 -12.52
C PHE A 192 -1.21 13.18 -13.23
N ILE A 193 -0.01 13.62 -13.59
CA ILE A 193 0.22 14.90 -14.29
C ILE A 193 -0.52 14.93 -15.62
N VAL A 194 -0.41 13.85 -16.42
CA VAL A 194 -1.07 13.75 -17.72
C VAL A 194 -2.59 13.86 -17.58
N ILE A 195 -3.18 13.09 -16.66
CA ILE A 195 -4.63 13.12 -16.43
C ILE A 195 -5.08 14.45 -15.81
N TYR A 196 -4.29 15.03 -14.90
CA TYR A 196 -4.54 16.35 -14.34
C TYR A 196 -4.63 17.42 -15.43
N ILE A 197 -3.73 17.36 -16.43
CA ILE A 197 -3.70 18.30 -17.57
C ILE A 197 -4.86 18.03 -18.52
N ILE A 198 -5.05 16.78 -18.97
CA ILE A 198 -6.09 16.41 -19.93
C ILE A 198 -7.49 16.76 -19.40
N CYS A 199 -7.76 16.43 -18.14
CA CYS A 199 -9.05 16.70 -17.50
C CYS A 199 -9.19 18.13 -16.97
N ARG A 200 -8.17 18.98 -17.18
CA ARG A 200 -8.13 20.37 -16.65
C ARG A 200 -8.48 20.43 -15.17
N ALA A 201 -7.88 19.55 -14.37
CA ALA A 201 -8.21 19.38 -12.96
C ALA A 201 -7.90 20.60 -12.08
N TRP A 202 -7.31 21.65 -12.62
CA TRP A 202 -7.16 22.96 -11.97
C TRP A 202 -8.44 23.80 -12.01
N LYS A 203 -9.41 23.46 -12.88
CA LYS A 203 -10.70 24.15 -13.01
C LYS A 203 -11.76 23.54 -12.11
N VAL A 204 -11.40 23.28 -10.86
CA VAL A 204 -12.34 22.79 -9.86
C VAL A 204 -13.03 23.98 -9.16
N GLU A 205 -14.29 23.77 -8.78
CA GLU A 205 -15.01 24.76 -7.99
C GLU A 205 -14.43 24.81 -6.58
N SER A 206 -14.38 26.00 -5.98
CA SER A 206 -13.98 26.14 -4.59
C SER A 206 -14.95 25.35 -3.71
N PRO A 207 -14.46 24.41 -2.91
CA PRO A 207 -15.34 23.67 -2.02
C PRO A 207 -15.94 24.63 -0.99
N VAL A 208 -17.25 24.68 -0.94
CA VAL A 208 -17.94 25.32 0.18
C VAL A 208 -17.82 24.36 1.35
N TYR A 209 -16.76 24.51 2.13
CA TYR A 209 -16.67 23.86 3.43
C TYR A 209 -17.53 24.63 4.43
N GLU A 210 -18.74 24.18 4.62
CA GLU A 210 -19.64 24.75 5.63
C GLU A 210 -19.06 24.57 7.04
N LYS A 211 -18.27 23.54 7.27
CA LYS A 211 -17.66 23.27 8.58
C LYS A 211 -16.23 22.72 8.41
N LYS A 212 -15.38 23.10 9.38
CA LYS A 212 -14.07 22.46 9.58
C LYS A 212 -14.29 20.97 9.91
N PRO A 213 -13.43 20.04 9.44
CA PRO A 213 -13.46 18.65 9.87
C PRO A 213 -13.46 18.53 11.40
N GLU A 214 -14.18 17.55 11.92
CA GLU A 214 -14.26 17.32 13.35
C GLU A 214 -12.87 17.07 13.96
N ALA A 215 -12.68 17.48 15.21
CA ALA A 215 -11.45 17.19 15.92
C ALA A 215 -11.34 15.69 16.18
N LEU A 216 -10.10 15.17 16.17
CA LEU A 216 -9.85 13.79 16.53
C LEU A 216 -10.36 13.49 17.94
N SER A 217 -11.15 12.46 18.10
CA SER A 217 -11.56 11.94 19.41
C SER A 217 -10.34 11.41 20.18
N LYS A 218 -10.48 11.22 21.49
CA LYS A 218 -9.39 10.70 22.33
C LYS A 218 -8.85 9.36 21.81
N LYS A 219 -9.72 8.45 21.37
CA LYS A 219 -9.31 7.15 20.78
C LYS A 219 -8.57 7.33 19.47
N GLN A 220 -9.05 8.21 18.60
CA GLN A 220 -8.40 8.51 17.32
C GLN A 220 -7.04 9.18 17.51
N THR A 221 -6.92 10.09 18.46
CA THR A 221 -5.63 10.72 18.83
C THR A 221 -4.64 9.68 19.33
N GLN A 222 -5.06 8.77 20.21
CA GLN A 222 -4.21 7.67 20.68
C GLN A 222 -3.77 6.77 19.52
N THR A 223 -4.68 6.40 18.63
CA THR A 223 -4.35 5.59 17.44
C THR A 223 -3.36 6.31 16.52
N ALA A 224 -3.57 7.60 16.27
CA ALA A 224 -2.67 8.41 15.46
C ALA A 224 -1.27 8.51 16.09
N LEU A 225 -1.19 8.68 17.42
CA LEU A 225 0.09 8.71 18.15
C LEU A 225 0.83 7.37 18.09
N VAL A 226 0.11 6.24 18.23
CA VAL A 226 0.70 4.91 18.11
C VAL A 226 1.26 4.68 16.69
N ILE A 227 0.51 5.07 15.66
CA ILE A 227 0.98 4.99 14.27
C ILE A 227 2.22 5.87 14.07
N LEU A 228 2.19 7.11 14.57
CA LEU A 228 3.33 8.03 14.47
C LEU A 228 4.56 7.48 15.19
N LEU A 229 4.38 6.91 16.39
CA LEU A 229 5.46 6.31 17.15
C LEU A 229 6.06 5.11 16.41
N GLY A 230 5.22 4.20 15.87
CA GLY A 230 5.65 3.07 15.07
C GLY A 230 6.46 3.52 13.85
N LEU A 231 6.01 4.57 13.16
CA LEU A 231 6.71 5.19 12.05
C LEU A 231 8.07 5.78 12.45
N VAL A 232 8.11 6.56 13.53
CA VAL A 232 9.36 7.14 14.05
C VAL A 232 10.35 6.04 14.36
N ILE A 233 9.91 4.97 15.02
CA ILE A 233 10.74 3.80 15.31
C ILE A 233 11.24 3.17 14.01
N ALA A 234 10.37 2.91 13.04
CA ALA A 234 10.72 2.27 11.76
C ALA A 234 11.72 3.07 10.92
N VAL A 235 11.71 4.41 11.01
CA VAL A 235 12.62 5.30 10.27
C VAL A 235 13.89 5.60 11.05
N VAL A 236 13.77 5.96 12.32
CA VAL A 236 14.87 6.42 13.14
C VAL A 236 15.83 5.28 13.51
N PHE A 237 15.29 4.10 13.74
CA PHE A 237 16.10 2.95 14.17
C PHE A 237 17.15 2.50 13.14
N PRO A 238 16.79 2.29 11.84
CA PRO A 238 17.77 2.00 10.80
C PRO A 238 18.82 3.11 10.64
N LEU A 239 18.42 4.39 10.77
CA LEU A 239 19.31 5.53 10.72
C LEU A 239 20.30 5.53 11.89
N LEU A 240 19.83 5.32 13.12
CA LEU A 240 20.68 5.22 14.30
C LEU A 240 21.69 4.07 14.16
N LYS A 241 21.28 2.93 13.61
CA LYS A 241 22.17 1.82 13.35
C LYS A 241 23.26 2.16 12.32
N SER A 242 22.92 2.90 11.26
CA SER A 242 23.91 3.32 10.25
C SER A 242 24.93 4.31 10.83
N LEU A 243 24.50 5.14 11.79
CA LEU A 243 25.36 6.12 12.47
C LEU A 243 26.20 5.51 13.60
N PHE A 244 25.67 4.48 14.28
CA PHE A 244 26.30 3.85 15.43
C PHE A 244 26.40 2.32 15.28
N PRO A 245 27.18 1.79 14.32
CA PRO A 245 27.22 0.35 14.01
C PRO A 245 27.80 -0.51 15.14
N SER A 246 28.58 0.06 16.06
CA SER A 246 29.29 -0.62 17.15
C SER A 246 28.42 -0.86 18.40
N VAL A 247 27.20 -0.33 18.47
CA VAL A 247 26.35 -0.50 19.65
C VAL A 247 25.56 -1.80 19.52
N ALA A 248 25.96 -2.82 20.28
CA ALA A 248 25.38 -4.18 20.23
C ALA A 248 23.85 -4.20 20.45
N VAL A 249 23.31 -3.29 21.27
CA VAL A 249 21.86 -3.16 21.52
C VAL A 249 21.09 -2.90 20.22
N PHE A 250 21.64 -2.13 19.27
CA PHE A 250 20.99 -1.89 17.98
C PHE A 250 20.99 -3.14 17.06
N GLY A 251 21.88 -4.10 17.30
CA GLY A 251 21.90 -5.39 16.59
C GLY A 251 20.77 -6.31 17.03
N THR A 252 20.56 -6.43 18.35
CA THR A 252 19.51 -7.26 18.95
C THR A 252 18.12 -6.66 18.67
N ILE A 253 17.98 -5.34 18.73
CA ILE A 253 16.74 -4.64 18.45
C ILE A 253 16.42 -4.67 16.92
N LYS A 254 17.44 -4.74 16.03
CA LYS A 254 17.19 -4.88 14.59
C LYS A 254 16.44 -6.16 14.25
N SER A 255 16.79 -7.28 14.87
CA SER A 255 16.07 -8.54 14.66
C SER A 255 14.63 -8.53 15.21
N ALA A 256 14.38 -7.66 16.21
CA ALA A 256 13.05 -7.47 16.81
C ALA A 256 12.22 -6.36 16.12
N ILE A 257 12.88 -5.42 15.42
CA ILE A 257 12.25 -4.28 14.72
C ILE A 257 12.40 -4.42 13.20
N GLU A 258 12.67 -5.61 12.69
CA GLU A 258 12.44 -5.83 11.27
C GLU A 258 11.02 -5.39 10.92
N PRO A 259 10.80 -4.63 9.81
CA PRO A 259 9.46 -4.16 9.45
C PRO A 259 8.40 -5.26 9.43
N SER A 260 8.83 -6.52 9.29
CA SER A 260 8.00 -7.73 9.39
C SER A 260 7.50 -8.06 10.81
N LEU A 261 8.08 -7.45 11.86
CA LEU A 261 7.72 -7.70 13.26
C LEU A 261 7.16 -6.47 13.98
N LEU A 262 7.28 -5.27 13.37
CA LEU A 262 6.77 -4.02 13.94
C LEU A 262 5.28 -3.80 13.71
N PHE A 263 4.70 -4.53 12.79
CA PHE A 263 3.30 -4.48 12.40
C PHE A 263 2.66 -5.86 12.57
#